data_630e8fa287a4d15dee923a10450cc655
#
_entry.id   630e8fa287a4d15dee923a10450cc655
#
_cell.length_a   1.000
_cell.length_b   1.000
_cell.length_c   1.000
_cell.angle_alpha   90.00
_cell.angle_beta   90.00
_cell.angle_gamma   90.00
#
_symmetry.space_group_name_H-M   'P 1'
#
loop_
_entity.id
_entity.type
_entity.pdbx_description
1 polymer ?
#
loop_
_entity_poly.entity_id
_entity_poly.type
_entity_poly.pdbx_seq_one_letter_code
_entity_poly.pdbx_strand_id
1 'polypeptide(L)'
;IQNRNEFLRYLDSVSKINDSAIFVIRVDGISCLVSSIDTPLVLLSELKGEFDFSGTINVPDIKKLHRVVDTLNTEDLVLNVNSNNLEYKGSDVKFKYHLFEEGFLSKPNLNIEKIKGFSFDVNFEMTREVVQTLLKGSTFASETNKVYLYTEDSVLKADLTDKARHNTDNYSIKVADADFDLKPIPINFDNIRLMSNNNNTYNCNINTEFGVVVIDNDTDGIKLKYIISSLTQWPTDILKTS
;
A
#
# COMPACT_ATOMS: atom_id res chain seq x y z
N ILE A 1 12.05 -16.29 10.11
CA ILE A 1 12.19 -15.02 9.38
C ILE A 1 13.64 -14.62 9.49
N GLN A 2 14.41 -14.72 8.41
CA GLN A 2 15.86 -14.47 8.39
C GLN A 2 16.25 -13.00 8.57
N ASN A 3 15.30 -12.07 8.44
CA ASN A 3 15.57 -10.64 8.58
C ASN A 3 14.42 -9.96 9.35
N ARG A 4 14.63 -9.73 10.65
CA ARG A 4 13.68 -9.01 11.50
C ARG A 4 13.33 -7.61 10.96
N ASN A 5 14.30 -6.88 10.44
CA ASN A 5 14.10 -5.51 9.96
C ASN A 5 13.22 -5.47 8.70
N GLU A 6 13.34 -6.46 7.81
CA GLU A 6 12.43 -6.59 6.66
C GLU A 6 11.01 -6.89 7.11
N PHE A 7 10.85 -7.79 8.08
CA PHE A 7 9.53 -8.09 8.64
C PHE A 7 8.89 -6.87 9.29
N LEU A 8 9.66 -6.07 10.04
CA LEU A 8 9.16 -4.81 10.61
C LEU A 8 8.74 -3.82 9.52
N ARG A 9 9.55 -3.64 8.47
CA ARG A 9 9.16 -2.78 7.32
C ARG A 9 7.91 -3.28 6.61
N TYR A 10 7.77 -4.60 6.48
CA TYR A 10 6.58 -5.22 5.89
C TYR A 10 5.34 -4.96 6.75
N LEU A 11 5.41 -5.22 8.07
CA LEU A 11 4.32 -4.93 9.00
C LEU A 11 3.94 -3.44 9.02
N ASP A 12 4.93 -2.54 9.00
CA ASP A 12 4.70 -1.10 8.93
C ASP A 12 3.91 -0.72 7.69
N SER A 13 4.31 -1.24 6.51
CA SER A 13 3.62 -0.97 5.25
C SER A 13 2.15 -1.44 5.27
N VAL A 14 1.88 -2.63 5.78
CA VAL A 14 0.51 -3.18 5.89
C VAL A 14 -0.31 -2.39 6.92
N SER A 15 0.29 -2.05 8.06
CA SER A 15 -0.39 -1.36 9.16
C SER A 15 -0.84 0.06 8.84
N LYS A 16 -0.24 0.70 7.83
CA LYS A 16 -0.69 2.00 7.33
C LYS A 16 -2.02 1.93 6.60
N ILE A 17 -2.31 0.77 6.02
CA ILE A 17 -3.55 0.57 5.24
C ILE A 17 -4.67 0.08 6.14
N ASN A 18 -4.38 -0.87 7.03
CA ASN A 18 -5.36 -1.41 7.97
C ASN A 18 -4.66 -1.89 9.25
N ASP A 19 -5.31 -1.70 10.39
CA ASP A 19 -4.75 -2.11 11.69
C ASP A 19 -4.77 -3.63 11.88
N SER A 20 -5.61 -4.36 11.16
CA SER A 20 -5.73 -5.82 11.21
C SER A 20 -5.59 -6.44 9.83
N ALA A 21 -5.08 -7.67 9.76
CA ALA A 21 -4.91 -8.37 8.50
C ALA A 21 -4.88 -9.89 8.61
N ILE A 22 -5.23 -10.53 7.49
CA ILE A 22 -5.06 -11.96 7.27
C ILE A 22 -3.75 -12.15 6.47
N PHE A 23 -2.74 -12.76 7.10
CA PHE A 23 -1.52 -13.14 6.43
C PHE A 23 -1.59 -14.59 5.97
N VAL A 24 -1.24 -14.82 4.72
CA VAL A 24 -1.07 -16.15 4.14
C VAL A 24 0.41 -16.45 4.06
N ILE A 25 0.85 -17.44 4.82
CA ILE A 25 2.25 -17.86 4.90
C ILE A 25 2.42 -19.10 4.03
N ARG A 26 3.44 -19.09 3.19
CA ARG A 26 3.90 -20.21 2.37
C ARG A 26 5.39 -20.44 2.62
N VAL A 27 5.92 -21.53 2.12
CA VAL A 27 7.35 -21.86 2.28
C VAL A 27 8.29 -20.80 1.70
N ASP A 28 7.83 -20.03 0.72
CA ASP A 28 8.60 -19.02 -0.04
C ASP A 28 8.24 -17.57 0.31
N GLY A 29 7.29 -17.34 1.22
CA GLY A 29 6.92 -15.98 1.60
C GLY A 29 5.65 -15.83 2.41
N ILE A 30 5.39 -14.57 2.78
CA ILE A 30 4.14 -14.12 3.41
C ILE A 30 3.44 -13.19 2.43
N SER A 31 2.16 -13.38 2.21
CA SER A 31 1.33 -12.47 1.42
C SER A 31 0.15 -11.95 2.23
N CYS A 32 -0.28 -10.74 1.90
CA CYS A 32 -1.41 -10.11 2.54
C CYS A 32 -2.17 -9.24 1.54
N LEU A 33 -3.49 -9.26 1.63
CA LEU A 33 -4.40 -8.37 0.90
C LEU A 33 -5.22 -7.60 1.92
N VAL A 34 -5.07 -6.28 1.94
CA VAL A 34 -5.80 -5.37 2.83
C VAL A 34 -6.39 -4.21 2.06
N SER A 35 -7.52 -3.70 2.54
CA SER A 35 -8.13 -2.46 2.04
C SER A 35 -8.11 -1.39 3.11
N SER A 36 -7.93 -0.14 2.69
CA SER A 36 -8.15 1.01 3.55
C SER A 36 -9.64 1.11 3.91
N ILE A 37 -9.91 1.61 5.12
CA ILE A 37 -11.28 1.89 5.59
C ILE A 37 -11.75 3.24 5.04
N ASP A 38 -10.85 4.21 4.94
CA ASP A 38 -11.19 5.62 4.70
C ASP A 38 -11.01 6.05 3.24
N THR A 39 -10.24 5.29 2.45
CA THR A 39 -9.90 5.65 1.07
C THR A 39 -10.07 4.47 0.13
N PRO A 40 -10.35 4.72 -1.17
CA PRO A 40 -10.48 3.66 -2.18
C PRO A 40 -9.09 3.09 -2.56
N LEU A 41 -8.45 2.46 -1.61
CA LEU A 41 -7.11 1.87 -1.72
C LEU A 41 -7.13 0.42 -1.26
N VAL A 42 -6.52 -0.44 -2.05
CA VAL A 42 -6.20 -1.82 -1.68
C VAL A 42 -4.70 -2.04 -1.83
N LEU A 43 -4.09 -2.70 -0.86
CA LEU A 43 -2.70 -3.13 -0.90
C LEU A 43 -2.65 -4.66 -1.01
N LEU A 44 -1.99 -5.13 -2.07
CA LEU A 44 -1.45 -6.48 -2.16
C LEU A 44 0.03 -6.41 -1.82
N SER A 45 0.44 -7.16 -0.80
CA SER A 45 1.81 -7.17 -0.31
C SER A 45 2.38 -8.58 -0.22
N GLU A 46 3.67 -8.69 -0.49
CA GLU A 46 4.43 -9.94 -0.36
C GLU A 46 5.76 -9.67 0.34
N LEU A 47 6.11 -10.52 1.30
CA LEU A 47 7.44 -10.59 1.89
C LEU A 47 8.04 -11.94 1.48
N LYS A 48 9.15 -11.94 0.75
CA LYS A 48 9.88 -13.13 0.38
C LYS A 48 10.68 -13.66 1.58
N GLY A 49 10.81 -14.96 1.66
CA GLY A 49 11.60 -15.60 2.73
C GLY A 49 11.34 -17.08 2.77
N GLU A 50 12.12 -17.80 3.56
CA GLU A 50 11.94 -19.23 3.80
C GLU A 50 11.22 -19.44 5.14
N PHE A 51 10.16 -20.22 5.12
CA PHE A 51 9.31 -20.48 6.28
C PHE A 51 9.05 -21.98 6.44
N ASP A 52 9.18 -22.45 7.67
CA ASP A 52 8.86 -23.86 8.04
C ASP A 52 7.35 -24.06 8.30
N PHE A 53 6.55 -23.01 8.18
CA PHE A 53 5.11 -23.04 8.40
C PHE A 53 4.38 -22.61 7.12
N SER A 54 3.30 -23.31 6.79
CA SER A 54 2.34 -22.88 5.76
C SER A 54 0.94 -22.87 6.33
N GLY A 55 0.25 -21.74 6.13
CA GLY A 55 -1.09 -21.55 6.66
C GLY A 55 -1.51 -20.09 6.69
N THR A 56 -2.59 -19.82 7.39
CA THR A 56 -3.15 -18.48 7.53
C THR A 56 -3.13 -18.06 8.98
N ILE A 57 -2.74 -16.82 9.25
CA ILE A 57 -2.82 -16.20 10.57
C ILE A 57 -3.64 -14.92 10.51
N ASN A 58 -4.53 -14.71 11.49
CA ASN A 58 -5.42 -13.56 11.58
C ASN A 58 -4.87 -12.62 12.66
N VAL A 59 -4.16 -11.59 12.24
CA VAL A 59 -3.50 -10.61 13.12
C VAL A 59 -4.47 -9.49 13.46
N PRO A 60 -4.90 -9.35 14.74
CA PRO A 60 -5.89 -8.35 15.16
C PRO A 60 -5.36 -6.92 15.24
N ASP A 61 -4.07 -6.75 15.54
CA ASP A 61 -3.42 -5.44 15.72
C ASP A 61 -1.97 -5.52 15.24
N ILE A 62 -1.76 -5.15 13.98
CA ILE A 62 -0.45 -5.21 13.32
C ILE A 62 0.56 -4.27 14.00
N LYS A 63 0.10 -3.07 14.43
CA LYS A 63 0.95 -2.09 15.11
C LYS A 63 1.45 -2.62 16.45
N LYS A 64 0.61 -3.37 17.17
CA LYS A 64 1.02 -4.03 18.43
C LYS A 64 2.02 -5.15 18.15
N LEU A 65 1.80 -5.96 17.10
CA LEU A 65 2.76 -6.98 16.69
C LEU A 65 4.09 -6.34 16.29
N HIS A 66 4.06 -5.28 15.48
CA HIS A 66 5.25 -4.51 15.10
C HIS A 66 6.01 -4.04 16.34
N ARG A 67 5.33 -3.35 17.27
CA ARG A 67 5.96 -2.83 18.49
C ARG A 67 6.64 -3.91 19.33
N VAL A 68 5.99 -5.05 19.53
CA VAL A 68 6.60 -6.12 20.34
C VAL A 68 7.80 -6.75 19.63
N VAL A 69 7.74 -6.96 18.32
CA VAL A 69 8.87 -7.46 17.53
C VAL A 69 10.02 -6.47 17.50
N ASP A 70 9.74 -5.16 17.48
CA ASP A 70 10.75 -4.10 17.48
C ASP A 70 11.57 -4.06 18.78
N THR A 71 11.01 -4.52 19.91
CA THR A 71 11.76 -4.62 21.17
C THR A 71 12.80 -5.74 21.20
N LEU A 72 12.79 -6.66 20.23
CA LEU A 72 13.69 -7.80 20.21
C LEU A 72 15.07 -7.39 19.68
N ASN A 73 16.10 -7.78 20.39
CA ASN A 73 17.49 -7.58 19.95
C ASN A 73 18.01 -8.86 19.27
N THR A 74 17.49 -9.14 18.08
CA THR A 74 17.90 -10.28 17.25
C THR A 74 17.83 -9.91 15.76
N GLU A 75 18.73 -10.45 14.96
CA GLU A 75 18.68 -10.32 13.51
C GLU A 75 17.72 -11.35 12.92
N ASP A 76 17.79 -12.57 13.37
CA ASP A 76 16.91 -13.67 12.99
C ASP A 76 15.73 -13.77 13.94
N LEU A 77 14.52 -13.71 13.40
CA LEU A 77 13.29 -13.78 14.16
C LEU A 77 12.63 -15.16 14.00
N VAL A 78 12.58 -15.92 15.08
CA VAL A 78 11.85 -17.20 15.11
C VAL A 78 10.55 -17.03 15.88
N LEU A 79 9.43 -17.02 15.16
CA LEU A 79 8.09 -17.00 15.73
C LEU A 79 7.43 -18.37 15.58
N ASN A 80 7.03 -18.98 16.68
CA ASN A 80 6.25 -20.20 16.66
C ASN A 80 4.78 -19.89 16.46
N VAL A 81 4.18 -20.45 15.42
CA VAL A 81 2.76 -20.31 15.12
C VAL A 81 2.00 -21.42 15.81
N ASN A 82 1.11 -21.06 16.72
CA ASN A 82 0.18 -21.97 17.37
C ASN A 82 -1.25 -21.66 16.88
N SER A 83 -2.23 -22.47 17.26
CA SER A 83 -3.62 -22.34 16.80
C SER A 83 -4.22 -20.95 17.04
N ASN A 84 -3.87 -20.27 18.13
CA ASN A 84 -4.46 -18.98 18.52
C ASN A 84 -3.42 -17.92 18.93
N ASN A 85 -2.15 -18.15 18.69
CA ASN A 85 -1.10 -17.18 19.04
C ASN A 85 0.19 -17.37 18.27
N LEU A 86 0.97 -16.29 18.20
CA LEU A 86 2.39 -16.28 17.86
C LEU A 86 3.19 -16.25 19.16
N GLU A 87 4.20 -17.06 19.28
CA GLU A 87 5.06 -17.13 20.45
C GLU A 87 6.52 -16.93 20.07
N TYR A 88 7.19 -16.05 20.81
CA TYR A 88 8.65 -15.87 20.75
C TYR A 88 9.28 -16.33 22.06
N LYS A 89 10.38 -17.09 21.97
CA LYS A 89 11.15 -17.56 23.11
C LYS A 89 12.63 -17.27 22.87
N GLY A 90 13.09 -16.12 23.34
CA GLY A 90 14.52 -15.78 23.41
C GLY A 90 15.11 -16.01 24.79
N SER A 91 16.42 -15.69 24.96
CA SER A 91 17.12 -15.75 26.25
C SER A 91 16.52 -14.77 27.25
N ASP A 92 16.31 -13.53 26.83
CA ASP A 92 15.97 -12.40 27.69
C ASP A 92 14.51 -11.97 27.59
N VAL A 93 13.87 -12.27 26.46
CA VAL A 93 12.48 -11.86 26.18
C VAL A 93 11.68 -13.08 25.75
N LYS A 94 10.47 -13.19 26.30
CA LYS A 94 9.45 -14.14 25.86
C LYS A 94 8.14 -13.37 25.70
N PHE A 95 7.42 -13.59 24.60
CA PHE A 95 6.07 -13.05 24.45
C PHE A 95 5.13 -14.05 23.80
N LYS A 96 3.85 -13.81 24.02
CA LYS A 96 2.75 -14.50 23.38
C LYS A 96 1.79 -13.45 22.84
N TYR A 97 1.60 -13.44 21.52
CA TYR A 97 0.71 -12.53 20.79
C TYR A 97 -0.52 -13.32 20.34
N HIS A 98 -1.71 -12.94 20.82
CA HIS A 98 -2.95 -13.63 20.46
C HIS A 98 -3.41 -13.28 19.05
N LEU A 99 -3.85 -14.29 18.32
CA LEU A 99 -4.45 -14.21 17.00
C LEU A 99 -5.98 -14.26 17.12
N PHE A 100 -6.67 -13.71 16.13
CA PHE A 100 -8.11 -13.95 15.98
C PHE A 100 -8.36 -15.35 15.41
N GLU A 101 -9.50 -15.92 15.77
CA GLU A 101 -10.00 -17.14 15.16
C GLU A 101 -10.38 -16.92 13.69
N GLU A 102 -10.48 -17.99 12.93
CA GLU A 102 -10.93 -17.95 11.54
C GLU A 102 -12.37 -17.38 11.47
N GLY A 103 -12.62 -16.49 10.50
CA GLY A 103 -13.91 -15.85 10.29
C GLY A 103 -14.11 -14.51 11.02
N PHE A 104 -13.23 -14.11 11.96
CA PHE A 104 -13.30 -12.77 12.59
C PHE A 104 -12.83 -11.65 11.68
N LEU A 105 -11.91 -11.92 10.77
CA LEU A 105 -11.47 -10.98 9.75
C LEU A 105 -11.96 -11.42 8.38
N SER A 106 -12.42 -10.47 7.58
CA SER A 106 -12.78 -10.71 6.19
C SER A 106 -11.68 -10.20 5.25
N LYS A 107 -11.42 -10.97 4.19
CA LYS A 107 -10.55 -10.50 3.10
C LYS A 107 -11.29 -9.43 2.29
N PRO A 108 -10.58 -8.41 1.78
CA PRO A 108 -11.17 -7.50 0.82
C PRO A 108 -11.73 -8.27 -0.38
N ASN A 109 -12.95 -7.89 -0.79
CA ASN A 109 -13.62 -8.51 -1.93
C ASN A 109 -13.10 -7.86 -3.23
N LEU A 110 -11.88 -8.23 -3.63
CA LEU A 110 -11.21 -7.74 -4.83
C LEU A 110 -10.89 -8.89 -5.77
N ASN A 111 -11.34 -8.78 -7.01
CA ASN A 111 -10.97 -9.74 -8.04
C ASN A 111 -9.59 -9.38 -8.63
N ILE A 112 -8.52 -9.95 -8.05
CA ILE A 112 -7.12 -9.70 -8.46
C ILE A 112 -6.89 -10.15 -9.91
N GLU A 113 -7.52 -11.25 -10.35
CA GLU A 113 -7.37 -11.74 -11.73
C GLU A 113 -7.94 -10.75 -12.74
N LYS A 114 -9.04 -10.07 -12.39
CA LYS A 114 -9.60 -9.01 -13.23
C LYS A 114 -8.62 -7.83 -13.38
N ILE A 115 -7.93 -7.46 -12.29
CA ILE A 115 -6.93 -6.37 -12.31
C ILE A 115 -5.69 -6.78 -13.11
N LYS A 116 -5.24 -8.02 -13.00
CA LYS A 116 -4.14 -8.55 -13.82
C LYS A 116 -4.45 -8.54 -15.32
N GLY A 117 -5.72 -8.62 -15.67
CA GLY A 117 -6.20 -8.56 -17.06
C GLY A 117 -6.36 -7.15 -17.62
N PHE A 118 -6.15 -6.09 -16.82
CA PHE A 118 -6.23 -4.73 -17.31
C PHE A 118 -5.04 -4.40 -18.22
N SER A 119 -5.33 -3.76 -19.34
CA SER A 119 -4.33 -3.03 -20.11
C SER A 119 -4.16 -1.64 -19.46
N PHE A 120 -2.92 -1.24 -19.26
CA PHE A 120 -2.59 0.11 -18.76
C PHE A 120 -2.12 0.94 -19.95
N ASP A 121 -2.80 2.04 -20.18
CA ASP A 121 -2.55 2.95 -21.30
C ASP A 121 -1.56 4.06 -20.92
N VAL A 122 -1.30 4.26 -19.63
CA VAL A 122 -0.32 5.21 -19.11
C VAL A 122 0.62 4.53 -18.12
N ASN A 123 1.93 4.69 -18.34
CA ASN A 123 2.97 4.16 -17.45
C ASN A 123 4.02 5.24 -17.21
N PHE A 124 4.43 5.43 -15.95
CA PHE A 124 5.50 6.36 -15.59
C PHE A 124 6.12 5.98 -14.25
N GLU A 125 7.28 6.55 -13.99
CA GLU A 125 7.95 6.43 -12.70
C GLU A 125 7.72 7.69 -11.86
N MET A 126 7.40 7.51 -10.59
CA MET A 126 7.34 8.58 -9.59
C MET A 126 8.48 8.40 -8.60
N THR A 127 9.42 9.33 -8.60
CA THR A 127 10.58 9.25 -7.71
C THR A 127 10.21 9.62 -6.27
N ARG A 128 11.08 9.25 -5.34
CA ARG A 128 10.96 9.65 -3.93
C ARG A 128 10.90 11.18 -3.78
N GLU A 129 11.70 11.90 -4.54
CA GLU A 129 11.76 13.37 -4.50
C GLU A 129 10.43 13.99 -4.90
N VAL A 130 9.77 13.44 -5.91
CA VAL A 130 8.42 13.85 -6.35
C VAL A 130 7.42 13.64 -5.21
N VAL A 131 7.39 12.44 -4.61
CA VAL A 131 6.50 12.14 -3.47
C VAL A 131 6.75 13.10 -2.30
N GLN A 132 8.02 13.32 -1.94
CA GLN A 132 8.36 14.25 -0.85
C GLN A 132 7.98 15.70 -1.17
N THR A 133 8.12 16.11 -2.42
CA THR A 133 7.72 17.45 -2.87
C THR A 133 6.20 17.63 -2.81
N LEU A 134 5.43 16.62 -3.20
CA LEU A 134 3.98 16.61 -3.03
C LEU A 134 3.58 16.69 -1.55
N LEU A 135 4.24 15.93 -0.68
CA LEU A 135 3.99 15.96 0.76
C LEU A 135 4.27 17.35 1.38
N LYS A 136 5.36 18.00 0.97
CA LYS A 136 5.66 19.38 1.39
C LYS A 136 4.61 20.36 0.84
N GLY A 137 4.22 20.23 -0.42
CA GLY A 137 3.19 21.05 -1.05
C GLY A 137 1.82 20.95 -0.37
N SER A 138 1.51 19.80 0.24
CA SER A 138 0.25 19.62 0.96
C SER A 138 0.09 20.49 2.20
N THR A 139 1.18 21.06 2.73
CA THR A 139 1.10 22.03 3.82
C THR A 139 0.64 23.40 3.32
N PHE A 140 0.92 23.73 2.06
CA PHE A 140 0.43 24.93 1.40
C PHE A 140 -1.03 24.75 0.96
N ALA A 141 -1.34 23.66 0.26
CA ALA A 141 -2.69 23.32 -0.20
C ALA A 141 -3.47 22.49 0.83
N SER A 142 -3.47 22.93 2.10
CA SER A 142 -4.02 22.17 3.24
C SER A 142 -5.53 21.95 3.19
N GLU A 143 -6.25 22.72 2.36
CA GLU A 143 -7.71 22.66 2.22
C GLU A 143 -8.19 21.54 1.31
N THR A 144 -7.26 20.91 0.58
CA THR A 144 -7.58 19.85 -0.37
C THR A 144 -6.96 18.53 0.01
N ASN A 145 -7.70 17.46 -0.29
CA ASN A 145 -7.21 16.10 -0.19
C ASN A 145 -7.22 15.41 -1.57
N LYS A 146 -7.05 16.21 -2.64
CA LYS A 146 -7.05 15.74 -4.02
C LYS A 146 -5.74 16.10 -4.70
N VAL A 147 -5.21 15.17 -5.47
CA VAL A 147 -4.14 15.41 -6.42
C VAL A 147 -4.62 15.00 -7.81
N TYR A 148 -4.43 15.87 -8.79
CA TYR A 148 -4.77 15.61 -10.19
C TYR A 148 -3.49 15.30 -10.95
N LEU A 149 -3.43 14.12 -11.56
CA LEU A 149 -2.39 13.74 -12.51
C LEU A 149 -2.88 14.05 -13.92
N TYR A 150 -2.09 14.74 -14.72
CA TYR A 150 -2.41 15.08 -16.11
C TYR A 150 -1.16 15.45 -16.90
N THR A 151 -1.24 15.41 -18.22
CA THR A 151 -0.16 15.88 -19.10
C THR A 151 -0.47 17.23 -19.70
N GLU A 152 0.54 18.06 -19.80
CA GLU A 152 0.53 19.34 -20.50
C GLU A 152 1.92 19.60 -21.07
N ASP A 153 2.00 19.99 -22.36
CA ASP A 153 3.26 20.27 -23.05
C ASP A 153 4.31 19.15 -22.95
N SER A 154 3.88 17.89 -23.12
CA SER A 154 4.73 16.68 -22.99
C SER A 154 5.35 16.51 -21.60
N VAL A 155 4.71 17.06 -20.57
CA VAL A 155 5.11 16.94 -19.16
C VAL A 155 3.95 16.35 -18.36
N LEU A 156 4.22 15.29 -17.60
CA LEU A 156 3.31 14.80 -16.57
C LEU A 156 3.41 15.70 -15.34
N LYS A 157 2.30 16.27 -14.94
CA LYS A 157 2.15 17.17 -13.80
C LYS A 157 1.26 16.57 -12.72
N ALA A 158 1.46 17.02 -11.50
CA ALA A 158 0.59 16.74 -10.36
C ALA A 158 0.17 18.05 -9.71
N ASP A 159 -1.15 18.31 -9.67
CA ASP A 159 -1.75 19.48 -9.03
C ASP A 159 -2.41 19.07 -7.72
N LEU A 160 -1.94 19.62 -6.61
CA LEU A 160 -2.64 19.61 -5.33
C LEU A 160 -3.62 20.78 -5.30
N THR A 161 -4.89 20.50 -5.52
CA THR A 161 -5.95 21.49 -5.56
C THR A 161 -7.32 20.81 -5.54
N ASP A 162 -8.41 21.55 -5.41
CA ASP A 162 -9.76 21.07 -5.68
C ASP A 162 -10.37 21.81 -6.86
N LYS A 163 -10.24 21.25 -8.07
CA LYS A 163 -10.77 21.86 -9.31
C LYS A 163 -12.30 22.05 -9.32
N ALA A 164 -13.01 21.47 -8.37
CA ALA A 164 -14.46 21.66 -8.20
C ALA A 164 -14.81 22.91 -7.38
N ARG A 165 -13.84 23.53 -6.72
CA ARG A 165 -14.03 24.72 -5.89
C ARG A 165 -13.41 25.95 -6.54
N HIS A 166 -14.10 27.08 -6.47
CA HIS A 166 -13.52 28.37 -6.84
C HIS A 166 -12.62 28.88 -5.69
N ASN A 167 -11.54 29.56 -6.05
CA ASN A 167 -10.58 30.17 -5.10
C ASN A 167 -9.86 29.17 -4.19
N THR A 168 -9.48 28.02 -4.73
CA THR A 168 -8.67 27.03 -4.02
C THR A 168 -7.19 27.27 -4.39
N ASP A 169 -6.32 27.16 -3.39
CA ASP A 169 -4.88 27.17 -3.62
C ASP A 169 -4.49 26.00 -4.54
N ASN A 170 -3.51 26.27 -5.40
CA ASN A 170 -2.97 25.26 -6.31
C ASN A 170 -1.46 25.13 -6.13
N TYR A 171 -1.00 23.92 -5.89
CA TYR A 171 0.41 23.58 -5.86
C TYR A 171 0.70 22.57 -6.96
N SER A 172 1.39 23.02 -8.01
CA SER A 172 1.69 22.22 -9.20
C SER A 172 3.16 21.82 -9.24
N ILE A 173 3.44 20.56 -9.56
CA ILE A 173 4.80 20.06 -9.76
C ILE A 173 4.91 19.24 -11.04
N LYS A 174 6.10 19.23 -11.62
CA LYS A 174 6.50 18.25 -12.64
C LYS A 174 6.73 16.89 -11.97
N VAL A 175 6.12 15.83 -12.52
CA VAL A 175 6.35 14.45 -12.10
C VAL A 175 7.40 13.78 -12.98
N ALA A 176 7.20 13.84 -14.31
CA ALA A 176 8.08 13.22 -15.32
C ALA A 176 7.91 13.92 -16.67
N ASP A 177 8.79 13.62 -17.63
CA ASP A 177 8.50 13.85 -19.04
C ASP A 177 7.49 12.80 -19.53
N ALA A 178 6.63 13.15 -20.48
CA ALA A 178 5.56 12.28 -20.96
C ALA A 178 5.51 12.22 -22.49
N ASP A 179 5.39 11.02 -23.03
CA ASP A 179 5.14 10.73 -24.44
C ASP A 179 3.68 10.26 -24.70
N PHE A 180 2.82 10.44 -23.69
CA PHE A 180 1.40 10.08 -23.69
C PHE A 180 0.55 11.30 -23.33
N ASP A 181 -0.75 11.23 -23.65
CA ASP A 181 -1.74 12.22 -23.25
C ASP A 181 -2.61 11.67 -22.12
N LEU A 182 -2.68 12.41 -21.00
CA LEU A 182 -3.45 12.07 -19.83
C LEU A 182 -4.34 13.24 -19.43
N LYS A 183 -5.65 13.05 -19.54
CA LYS A 183 -6.64 14.00 -18.99
C LYS A 183 -6.58 13.99 -17.47
N PRO A 184 -6.93 15.11 -16.78
CA PRO A 184 -6.84 15.18 -15.33
C PRO A 184 -7.58 14.05 -14.60
N ILE A 185 -6.83 13.20 -13.91
CA ILE A 185 -7.36 12.12 -13.07
C ILE A 185 -7.15 12.50 -11.61
N PRO A 186 -8.24 12.73 -10.84
CA PRO A 186 -8.13 13.00 -9.41
C PRO A 186 -7.98 11.71 -8.62
N ILE A 187 -6.99 11.68 -7.74
CA ILE A 187 -6.82 10.63 -6.72
C ILE A 187 -6.83 11.26 -5.32
N ASN A 188 -7.20 10.47 -4.32
CA ASN A 188 -7.14 10.92 -2.94
C ASN A 188 -5.66 11.06 -2.53
N PHE A 189 -5.29 12.24 -2.04
CA PHE A 189 -3.92 12.54 -1.65
C PHE A 189 -3.44 11.71 -0.45
N ASP A 190 -4.34 11.26 0.43
CA ASP A 190 -3.96 10.36 1.53
C ASP A 190 -3.35 9.05 1.02
N ASN A 191 -3.73 8.59 -0.17
CA ASN A 191 -3.09 7.42 -0.79
C ASN A 191 -1.60 7.66 -1.04
N ILE A 192 -1.20 8.88 -1.43
CA ILE A 192 0.21 9.26 -1.59
C ILE A 192 0.94 9.31 -0.24
N ARG A 193 0.27 9.82 0.81
CA ARG A 193 0.82 9.86 2.18
C ARG A 193 1.12 8.47 2.71
N LEU A 194 0.25 7.49 2.45
CA LEU A 194 0.44 6.11 2.90
C LEU A 194 1.67 5.43 2.27
N MET A 195 2.08 5.87 1.07
CA MET A 195 3.25 5.35 0.37
C MET A 195 4.57 6.02 0.80
N SER A 196 4.54 7.12 1.52
CA SER A 196 5.65 8.08 1.69
C SER A 196 6.91 7.56 2.40
N ASN A 197 6.87 6.44 3.10
CA ASN A 197 7.98 5.94 3.91
C ASN A 197 8.91 4.98 3.16
N ASN A 198 8.65 4.70 1.90
CA ASN A 198 9.50 3.85 1.08
C ASN A 198 10.56 4.69 0.37
N ASN A 199 11.81 4.24 0.40
CA ASN A 199 12.95 4.98 -0.14
C ASN A 199 13.17 4.81 -1.64
N ASN A 200 12.20 4.23 -2.36
CA ASN A 200 12.36 3.80 -3.75
C ASN A 200 11.50 4.61 -4.72
N THR A 201 11.78 4.42 -5.99
CA THR A 201 10.93 4.81 -7.10
C THR A 201 9.68 3.94 -7.14
N TYR A 202 8.57 4.53 -7.53
CA TYR A 202 7.27 3.88 -7.69
C TYR A 202 6.96 3.74 -9.18
N ASN A 203 6.65 2.54 -9.63
CA ASN A 203 6.17 2.30 -10.98
C ASN A 203 4.64 2.48 -11.01
N CYS A 204 4.19 3.52 -11.68
CA CYS A 204 2.78 3.90 -11.74
C CYS A 204 2.18 3.50 -13.08
N ASN A 205 1.06 2.80 -13.04
CA ASN A 205 0.32 2.31 -14.19
C ASN A 205 -1.13 2.79 -14.08
N ILE A 206 -1.65 3.45 -15.10
CA ILE A 206 -3.03 3.96 -15.10
C ILE A 206 -3.82 3.28 -16.21
N ASN A 207 -4.99 2.79 -15.86
CA ASN A 207 -6.04 2.46 -16.81
C ASN A 207 -7.04 3.62 -16.80
N THR A 208 -7.06 4.40 -17.89
CA THR A 208 -7.88 5.62 -17.98
C THR A 208 -9.36 5.32 -18.19
N GLU A 209 -9.69 4.18 -18.80
CA GLU A 209 -11.06 3.74 -19.02
C GLU A 209 -11.79 3.46 -17.71
N PHE A 210 -11.13 2.73 -16.80
CA PHE A 210 -11.71 2.35 -15.51
C PHE A 210 -11.31 3.30 -14.36
N GLY A 211 -10.44 4.27 -14.60
CA GLY A 211 -9.95 5.18 -13.58
C GLY A 211 -9.19 4.46 -12.45
N VAL A 212 -8.43 3.42 -12.79
CA VAL A 212 -7.63 2.63 -11.85
C VAL A 212 -6.17 3.01 -11.97
N VAL A 213 -5.55 3.32 -10.84
CA VAL A 213 -4.12 3.56 -10.71
C VAL A 213 -3.50 2.42 -9.93
N VAL A 214 -2.54 1.73 -10.52
CA VAL A 214 -1.75 0.70 -9.87
C VAL A 214 -0.34 1.20 -9.66
N ILE A 215 0.14 1.16 -8.44
CA ILE A 215 1.46 1.61 -8.07
C ILE A 215 2.23 0.44 -7.48
N ASP A 216 3.29 0.05 -8.18
CA ASP A 216 4.19 -1.01 -7.75
C ASP A 216 5.42 -0.41 -7.07
N ASN A 217 5.80 -0.99 -5.94
CA ASN A 217 7.02 -0.67 -5.22
C ASN A 217 7.68 -1.97 -4.75
N ASP A 218 8.76 -2.35 -5.41
CA ASP A 218 9.56 -3.52 -5.08
C ASP A 218 10.84 -3.07 -4.39
N THR A 219 11.02 -3.51 -3.16
CA THR A 219 12.24 -3.35 -2.37
C THR A 219 12.80 -4.71 -2.02
N ASP A 220 14.04 -4.75 -1.52
CA ASP A 220 14.71 -5.98 -1.12
C ASP A 220 13.80 -6.91 -0.32
N GLY A 221 13.31 -7.96 -0.96
CA GLY A 221 12.43 -8.97 -0.36
C GLY A 221 10.96 -8.58 -0.18
N ILE A 222 10.58 -7.29 -0.30
CA ILE A 222 9.20 -6.81 -0.11
C ILE A 222 8.65 -6.31 -1.43
N LYS A 223 7.47 -6.79 -1.81
CA LYS A 223 6.69 -6.28 -2.94
C LYS A 223 5.40 -5.66 -2.44
N LEU A 224 5.15 -4.44 -2.85
CA LEU A 224 3.94 -3.68 -2.52
C LEU A 224 3.25 -3.25 -3.80
N LYS A 225 2.00 -3.64 -3.97
CA LYS A 225 1.15 -3.22 -5.09
C LYS A 225 -0.08 -2.51 -4.52
N TYR A 226 -0.09 -1.19 -4.69
CA TYR A 226 -1.21 -0.33 -4.32
C TYR A 226 -2.17 -0.21 -5.50
N ILE A 227 -3.44 -0.48 -5.27
CA ILE A 227 -4.52 -0.40 -6.25
C ILE A 227 -5.46 0.71 -5.77
N ILE A 228 -5.53 1.78 -6.53
CA ILE A 228 -6.24 3.01 -6.18
C ILE A 228 -7.31 3.26 -7.24
N SER A 229 -8.52 3.57 -6.82
CA SER A 229 -9.52 4.14 -7.75
C SER A 229 -9.46 5.65 -7.77
N SER A 230 -9.66 6.22 -8.96
CA SER A 230 -9.85 7.66 -9.09
C SER A 230 -11.13 8.12 -8.40
N LEU A 231 -11.18 9.39 -8.00
CA LEU A 231 -12.34 9.97 -7.32
C LEU A 231 -13.53 10.24 -8.25
N THR A 232 -13.35 10.17 -9.57
CA THR A 232 -14.39 10.49 -10.56
C THR A 232 -15.08 9.26 -11.15
N GLN A 233 -14.42 8.10 -11.10
CA GLN A 233 -14.95 6.86 -11.67
C GLN A 233 -14.63 5.72 -10.71
N TRP A 234 -15.60 5.38 -9.88
CA TRP A 234 -15.52 4.13 -9.12
C TRP A 234 -16.13 3.02 -9.99
N PRO A 235 -15.35 2.04 -10.47
CA PRO A 235 -15.92 0.89 -11.15
C PRO A 235 -16.67 0.07 -10.10
N THR A 236 -17.97 0.32 -9.97
CA THR A 236 -18.85 -0.39 -9.04
C THR A 236 -18.82 -1.92 -9.24
N ASP A 237 -18.36 -2.37 -10.40
CA ASP A 237 -18.29 -3.79 -10.77
C ASP A 237 -16.98 -4.49 -10.38
N ILE A 238 -15.93 -3.75 -9.98
CA ILE A 238 -14.68 -4.36 -9.51
C ILE A 238 -14.81 -4.82 -8.05
N LEU A 239 -15.67 -4.17 -7.28
CA LEU A 239 -15.90 -4.46 -5.86
C LEU A 239 -17.19 -5.24 -5.59
N LYS A 240 -18.04 -5.44 -6.60
CA LYS A 240 -19.22 -6.30 -6.48
C LYS A 240 -18.93 -7.68 -7.05
N THR A 241 -18.69 -8.61 -6.18
CA THR A 241 -18.92 -10.03 -6.50
C THR A 241 -20.31 -10.38 -6.03
N SER A 242 -21.10 -10.86 -6.96
CA SER A 242 -22.31 -11.65 -6.69
C SER A 242 -21.98 -12.89 -5.89
#